data_f0b5fd7f26f73bbd45c616a23258da52
#
_entry.id   f0b5fd7f26f73bbd45c616a23258da52
#
_cell.length_a   1.000
_cell.length_b   1.000
_cell.length_c   1.000
_cell.angle_alpha   90.00
_cell.angle_beta   90.00
_cell.angle_gamma   90.00
#
_symmetry.space_group_name_H-M   'P 1'
#
loop_
_entity.id
_entity.type
_entity.pdbx_description
1 polymer ?
#
loop_
_entity_poly.entity_id
_entity_poly.type
_entity_poly.pdbx_seq_one_letter_code
_entity_poly.pdbx_strand_id
1 'polypeptide(L)'
;HEKDYKEHLQDDQKLKIAKSWLRLDTLDYWRHNRMLKLLLPLIQKNETWLSIGDGRYGSEASWLKRHGVKCHATDMHTELLEIAFKKGLIDSYSKQNAEKLEFKSETFDYVLIKESLHHLPRPWLALYESFRVCKKGVIVIEPNDPFPYGNLFRILFIKFKNIFKRFSNKSIYKYE
;
A
#
# COMPACT_ATOMS: atom_id res chain seq x y z
N HIS A 1 2.17 0.96 -16.10
CA HIS A 1 2.26 1.48 -14.71
C HIS A 1 2.83 2.90 -14.64
N GLU A 2 3.97 3.19 -15.30
CA GLU A 2 4.57 4.54 -15.25
C GLU A 2 3.70 5.60 -15.95
N LYS A 3 3.01 5.22 -17.03
CA LYS A 3 2.05 6.06 -17.75
C LYS A 3 0.80 6.34 -16.91
N ASP A 4 0.26 5.33 -16.26
CA ASP A 4 -0.92 5.43 -15.38
C ASP A 4 -0.69 6.36 -14.18
N TYR A 5 0.51 6.33 -13.57
CA TYR A 5 0.79 7.12 -12.38
C TYR A 5 0.94 8.62 -12.69
N LYS A 6 1.60 8.97 -13.80
CA LYS A 6 1.70 10.37 -14.27
C LYS A 6 0.35 10.93 -14.71
N GLU A 7 -0.51 10.11 -15.33
CA GLU A 7 -1.88 10.48 -15.65
C GLU A 7 -2.72 10.71 -14.39
N HIS A 8 -2.45 9.99 -13.27
CA HIS A 8 -3.13 10.18 -12.00
C HIS A 8 -2.86 11.54 -11.35
N LEU A 9 -1.70 12.15 -11.59
CA LEU A 9 -1.37 13.46 -11.04
C LEU A 9 -1.86 14.63 -11.93
N GLN A 10 -2.22 14.36 -13.20
CA GLN A 10 -2.71 15.38 -14.15
C GLN A 10 -4.24 15.46 -14.24
N ASP A 11 -4.95 14.46 -13.72
CA ASP A 11 -6.41 14.44 -13.70
C ASP A 11 -6.93 14.98 -12.36
N ASP A 12 -7.74 16.04 -12.40
CA ASP A 12 -8.33 16.68 -11.21
C ASP A 12 -9.15 15.73 -10.34
N GLN A 13 -9.82 14.73 -10.92
CA GLN A 13 -10.55 13.72 -10.16
C GLN A 13 -9.59 12.76 -9.44
N LYS A 14 -8.53 12.34 -10.11
CA LYS A 14 -7.51 11.46 -9.54
C LYS A 14 -6.72 12.18 -8.45
N LEU A 15 -6.46 13.48 -8.62
CA LEU A 15 -5.82 14.30 -7.58
C LEU A 15 -6.70 14.46 -6.33
N LYS A 16 -8.04 14.58 -6.51
CA LYS A 16 -8.99 14.58 -5.37
C LYS A 16 -8.97 13.25 -4.62
N ILE A 17 -8.93 12.14 -5.34
CA ILE A 17 -8.80 10.79 -4.74
C ILE A 17 -7.48 10.69 -3.97
N ALA A 18 -6.36 11.10 -4.58
CA ALA A 18 -5.06 11.10 -3.91
C ALA A 18 -5.07 11.96 -2.63
N LYS A 19 -5.68 13.14 -2.66
CA LYS A 19 -5.84 13.99 -1.46
C LYS A 19 -6.69 13.34 -0.37
N SER A 20 -7.67 12.50 -0.74
CA SER A 20 -8.49 11.79 0.25
C SER A 20 -7.70 10.76 1.08
N TRP A 21 -6.59 10.23 0.54
CA TRP A 21 -5.73 9.30 1.26
C TRP A 21 -5.00 9.93 2.47
N LEU A 22 -4.93 11.26 2.53
CA LEU A 22 -4.40 11.97 3.70
C LEU A 22 -5.42 12.12 4.84
N ARG A 23 -6.70 11.83 4.57
CA ARG A 23 -7.78 11.96 5.54
C ARG A 23 -7.87 10.71 6.43
N LEU A 24 -8.05 10.94 7.73
CA LEU A 24 -8.16 9.86 8.73
C LEU A 24 -9.60 9.47 9.05
N ASP A 25 -10.58 10.18 8.49
CA ASP A 25 -12.02 10.03 8.74
C ASP A 25 -12.74 9.29 7.59
N THR A 26 -12.01 8.58 6.74
CA THR A 26 -12.55 7.84 5.59
C THR A 26 -12.70 6.34 5.88
N LEU A 27 -13.62 5.69 5.16
CA LEU A 27 -13.75 4.23 5.19
C LEU A 27 -12.45 3.54 4.71
N ASP A 28 -11.77 4.14 3.72
CA ASP A 28 -10.48 3.66 3.22
C ASP A 28 -9.42 3.67 4.32
N TYR A 29 -9.27 4.79 5.04
CA TYR A 29 -8.38 4.85 6.20
C TYR A 29 -8.75 3.82 7.27
N TRP A 30 -10.04 3.67 7.60
CA TRP A 30 -10.50 2.69 8.59
C TRP A 30 -10.09 1.27 8.20
N ARG A 31 -10.27 0.89 6.93
CA ARG A 31 -9.89 -0.42 6.38
C ARG A 31 -8.38 -0.66 6.52
N HIS A 32 -7.57 0.28 6.06
CA HIS A 32 -6.09 0.19 6.14
C HIS A 32 -5.60 0.18 7.60
N ASN A 33 -6.13 1.04 8.43
CA ASN A 33 -5.78 1.08 9.86
C ASN A 33 -6.11 -0.24 10.57
N ARG A 34 -7.23 -0.88 10.24
CA ARG A 34 -7.58 -2.19 10.78
C ARG A 34 -6.55 -3.27 10.42
N MET A 35 -6.07 -3.28 9.17
CA MET A 35 -5.02 -4.21 8.75
C MET A 35 -3.69 -3.92 9.46
N LEU A 36 -3.29 -2.64 9.55
CA LEU A 36 -2.04 -2.25 10.19
C LEU A 36 -2.03 -2.51 11.70
N LYS A 37 -3.18 -2.50 12.38
CA LYS A 37 -3.28 -2.89 13.79
C LYS A 37 -2.79 -4.31 14.08
N LEU A 38 -2.75 -5.19 13.08
CA LEU A 38 -2.16 -6.53 13.22
C LEU A 38 -0.65 -6.48 13.49
N LEU A 39 0.00 -5.36 13.20
CA LEU A 39 1.43 -5.16 13.46
C LEU A 39 1.74 -4.80 14.92
N LEU A 40 0.76 -4.38 15.70
CA LEU A 40 0.96 -3.90 17.08
C LEU A 40 1.78 -4.86 17.97
N PRO A 41 1.59 -6.19 17.90
CA PRO A 41 2.40 -7.12 18.71
C PRO A 41 3.88 -7.17 18.32
N LEU A 42 4.23 -6.72 17.10
CA LEU A 42 5.60 -6.72 16.59
C LEU A 42 6.33 -5.41 16.85
N ILE A 43 5.59 -4.34 17.21
CA ILE A 43 6.16 -3.01 17.37
C ILE A 43 6.97 -2.93 18.66
N GLN A 44 8.25 -2.62 18.52
CA GLN A 44 9.15 -2.32 19.64
C GLN A 44 9.85 -1.00 19.40
N LYS A 45 10.15 -0.27 20.49
CA LYS A 45 10.92 0.98 20.42
C LYS A 45 12.33 0.69 19.89
N ASN A 46 12.85 1.62 19.09
CA ASN A 46 14.18 1.57 18.48
C ASN A 46 14.35 0.61 17.30
N GLU A 47 13.31 -0.08 16.86
CA GLU A 47 13.35 -0.85 15.63
C GLU A 47 13.26 0.04 14.40
N THR A 48 13.88 -0.44 13.33
CA THR A 48 13.87 0.20 12.01
C THR A 48 13.11 -0.68 11.02
N TRP A 49 12.14 -0.09 10.35
CA TRP A 49 11.30 -0.78 9.39
C TRP A 49 11.49 -0.22 7.98
N LEU A 50 11.31 -1.06 6.99
CA LEU A 50 11.20 -0.69 5.58
C LEU A 50 9.77 -0.94 5.10
N SER A 51 9.13 0.04 4.49
CA SER A 51 7.85 -0.13 3.78
C SER A 51 8.08 -0.12 2.28
N ILE A 52 7.65 -1.18 1.58
CA ILE A 52 7.82 -1.35 0.14
C ILE A 52 6.48 -1.16 -0.57
N GLY A 53 6.46 -0.31 -1.61
CA GLY A 53 5.25 0.01 -2.36
C GLY A 53 4.32 0.97 -1.62
N ASP A 54 4.89 1.87 -0.80
CA ASP A 54 4.16 2.81 0.05
C ASP A 54 3.86 4.14 -0.68
N GLY A 55 3.57 4.06 -1.98
CA GLY A 55 3.36 5.23 -2.85
C GLY A 55 2.16 6.11 -2.48
N ARG A 56 1.27 5.66 -1.61
CA ARG A 56 0.11 6.42 -1.13
C ARG A 56 0.49 7.36 0.03
N TYR A 57 1.34 8.35 -0.22
CA TYR A 57 1.84 9.28 0.79
C TYR A 57 2.56 8.62 1.97
N GLY A 58 3.13 7.45 1.78
CA GLY A 58 3.79 6.74 2.87
C GLY A 58 2.81 6.37 3.98
N SER A 59 1.63 5.86 3.64
CA SER A 59 0.55 5.60 4.60
C SER A 59 0.95 4.60 5.66
N GLU A 60 1.72 3.57 5.30
CA GLU A 60 2.25 2.55 6.18
C GLU A 60 3.35 3.13 7.08
N ALA A 61 4.31 3.82 6.50
CA ALA A 61 5.40 4.48 7.23
C ALA A 61 4.86 5.57 8.17
N SER A 62 3.88 6.35 7.74
CA SER A 62 3.20 7.34 8.57
C SER A 62 2.45 6.70 9.74
N TRP A 63 1.81 5.55 9.52
CA TRP A 63 1.15 4.81 10.58
C TRP A 63 2.16 4.29 11.60
N LEU A 64 3.25 3.67 11.16
CA LEU A 64 4.34 3.17 12.01
C LEU A 64 5.00 4.31 12.81
N LYS A 65 5.25 5.46 12.19
CA LYS A 65 5.76 6.66 12.86
C LYS A 65 4.87 7.10 14.03
N ARG A 66 3.53 7.12 13.83
CA ARG A 66 2.58 7.45 14.91
C ARG A 66 2.60 6.44 16.06
N HIS A 67 3.13 5.24 15.84
CA HIS A 67 3.32 4.21 16.87
C HIS A 67 4.77 4.16 17.39
N GLY A 68 5.59 5.18 17.09
CA GLY A 68 6.94 5.33 17.62
C GLY A 68 8.02 4.50 16.94
N VAL A 69 7.74 3.99 15.73
CA VAL A 69 8.67 3.18 14.93
C VAL A 69 9.28 4.03 13.83
N LYS A 70 10.59 3.93 13.63
CA LYS A 70 11.28 4.54 12.49
C LYS A 70 11.03 3.67 11.26
N CYS A 71 10.40 4.26 10.23
CA CYS A 71 10.13 3.56 8.98
C CYS A 71 10.64 4.35 7.79
N HIS A 72 11.37 3.66 6.90
CA HIS A 72 11.79 4.19 5.61
C HIS A 72 10.77 3.75 4.55
N ALA A 73 10.11 4.71 3.89
CA ALA A 73 9.14 4.43 2.84
C ALA A 73 9.81 4.30 1.48
N THR A 74 9.40 3.31 0.68
CA THR A 74 9.92 3.16 -0.68
C THR A 74 8.82 2.89 -1.70
N ASP A 75 9.02 3.44 -2.89
CA ASP A 75 8.19 3.19 -4.06
C ASP A 75 9.00 3.45 -5.34
N MET A 76 8.51 2.97 -6.48
CA MET A 76 9.05 3.34 -7.80
C MET A 76 8.73 4.80 -8.15
N HIS A 77 7.68 5.37 -7.57
CA HIS A 77 7.19 6.73 -7.75
C HIS A 77 7.19 7.45 -6.42
N THR A 78 7.98 8.50 -6.30
CA THR A 78 8.24 9.15 -5.00
C THR A 78 7.56 10.51 -4.85
N GLU A 79 6.79 10.95 -5.83
CA GLU A 79 6.18 12.28 -5.84
C GLU A 79 5.25 12.51 -4.63
N LEU A 80 4.44 11.51 -4.28
CA LEU A 80 3.58 11.59 -3.10
C LEU A 80 4.33 11.34 -1.79
N LEU A 81 5.41 10.56 -1.82
CA LEU A 81 6.29 10.37 -0.66
C LEU A 81 7.03 11.66 -0.33
N GLU A 82 7.47 12.42 -1.34
CA GLU A 82 8.09 13.73 -1.14
C GLU A 82 7.14 14.71 -0.46
N ILE A 83 5.87 14.73 -0.89
CA ILE A 83 4.83 15.57 -0.26
C ILE A 83 4.62 15.14 1.20
N ALA A 84 4.56 13.85 1.47
CA ALA A 84 4.39 13.31 2.81
C ALA A 84 5.58 13.67 3.72
N PHE A 85 6.80 13.58 3.19
CA PHE A 85 8.01 13.96 3.90
C PHE A 85 8.02 15.46 4.22
N LYS A 86 7.73 16.33 3.25
CA LYS A 86 7.63 17.79 3.45
C LYS A 86 6.56 18.17 4.49
N LYS A 87 5.51 17.36 4.61
CA LYS A 87 4.47 17.54 5.64
C LYS A 87 4.82 16.91 7.00
N GLY A 88 5.99 16.29 7.14
CA GLY A 88 6.41 15.63 8.37
C GLY A 88 5.63 14.36 8.70
N LEU A 89 4.91 13.76 7.74
CA LEU A 89 4.12 12.54 7.93
C LEU A 89 5.00 11.29 8.01
N ILE A 90 6.12 11.28 7.29
CA ILE A 90 7.13 10.20 7.27
C ILE A 90 8.51 10.77 7.60
N ASP A 91 9.43 9.91 8.06
CA ASP A 91 10.77 10.34 8.46
C ASP A 91 11.78 10.30 7.32
N SER A 92 11.62 9.36 6.40
CA SER A 92 12.51 9.20 5.26
C SER A 92 11.84 8.40 4.15
N TYR A 93 12.33 8.59 2.94
CA TYR A 93 11.88 7.84 1.77
C TYR A 93 12.98 7.76 0.72
N SER A 94 12.85 6.80 -0.20
CA SER A 94 13.66 6.74 -1.41
C SER A 94 12.92 6.06 -2.56
N LYS A 95 13.35 6.38 -3.79
CA LYS A 95 12.94 5.63 -4.98
C LYS A 95 13.67 4.29 -5.00
N GLN A 96 12.92 3.19 -5.01
CA GLN A 96 13.48 1.84 -5.02
C GLN A 96 12.68 0.93 -5.94
N ASN A 97 13.39 0.02 -6.59
CA ASN A 97 12.78 -1.13 -7.22
C ASN A 97 12.73 -2.27 -6.20
N ALA A 98 11.53 -2.73 -5.83
CA ALA A 98 11.34 -3.82 -4.88
C ALA A 98 12.08 -5.10 -5.26
N GLU A 99 12.27 -5.35 -6.58
CA GLU A 99 12.98 -6.52 -7.10
C GLU A 99 14.52 -6.38 -7.07
N LYS A 100 15.04 -5.20 -6.71
CA LYS A 100 16.46 -4.90 -6.58
C LYS A 100 16.63 -3.71 -5.65
N LEU A 101 16.67 -3.96 -4.35
CA LEU A 101 16.82 -2.94 -3.32
C LEU A 101 18.29 -2.51 -3.18
N GLU A 102 18.54 -1.21 -3.16
CA GLU A 102 19.87 -0.64 -3.02
C GLU A 102 20.33 -0.52 -1.55
N PHE A 103 19.76 -1.34 -0.66
CA PHE A 103 20.16 -1.40 0.73
C PHE A 103 21.11 -2.58 0.97
N LYS A 104 21.99 -2.45 1.96
CA LYS A 104 22.82 -3.56 2.43
C LYS A 104 21.94 -4.64 3.07
N SER A 105 22.46 -5.87 3.09
CA SER A 105 21.81 -6.95 3.83
C SER A 105 21.63 -6.57 5.31
N GLU A 106 20.56 -7.04 5.91
CA GLU A 106 20.26 -6.85 7.34
C GLU A 106 20.27 -5.38 7.79
N THR A 107 19.76 -4.47 6.93
CA THR A 107 19.68 -3.05 7.26
C THR A 107 18.50 -2.72 8.18
N PHE A 108 17.35 -3.37 7.97
CA PHE A 108 16.12 -3.12 8.71
C PHE A 108 15.75 -4.27 9.62
N ASP A 109 15.07 -3.99 10.74
CA ASP A 109 14.58 -5.06 11.61
C ASP A 109 13.43 -5.81 10.93
N TYR A 110 12.48 -5.09 10.34
CA TYR A 110 11.36 -5.65 9.59
C TYR A 110 11.17 -4.99 8.24
N VAL A 111 10.62 -5.75 7.30
CA VAL A 111 10.13 -5.26 6.01
C VAL A 111 8.63 -5.47 5.93
N LEU A 112 7.90 -4.44 5.56
CA LEU A 112 6.45 -4.47 5.33
C LEU A 112 6.15 -4.29 3.84
N ILE A 113 5.38 -5.21 3.28
CA ILE A 113 4.78 -5.12 1.95
C ILE A 113 3.27 -5.22 2.12
N LYS A 114 2.56 -4.14 1.78
CA LYS A 114 1.10 -4.12 1.95
C LYS A 114 0.39 -3.76 0.65
N GLU A 115 -0.44 -4.67 0.17
CA GLU A 115 -1.25 -4.53 -1.05
C GLU A 115 -0.43 -4.05 -2.28
N SER A 116 0.84 -4.47 -2.37
CA SER A 116 1.74 -4.09 -3.46
C SER A 116 2.46 -5.25 -4.12
N LEU A 117 2.60 -6.39 -3.45
CA LEU A 117 3.32 -7.55 -3.98
C LEU A 117 2.67 -8.11 -5.26
N HIS A 118 1.34 -8.13 -5.33
CA HIS A 118 0.57 -8.62 -6.49
C HIS A 118 0.67 -7.70 -7.73
N HIS A 119 1.22 -6.50 -7.58
CA HIS A 119 1.48 -5.58 -8.70
C HIS A 119 2.86 -5.79 -9.32
N LEU A 120 3.75 -6.53 -8.67
CA LEU A 120 5.12 -6.71 -9.13
C LEU A 120 5.20 -7.76 -10.25
N PRO A 121 5.97 -7.50 -11.31
CA PRO A 121 6.18 -8.46 -12.38
C PRO A 121 6.83 -9.77 -11.89
N ARG A 122 7.72 -9.68 -10.92
CA ARG A 122 8.48 -10.81 -10.36
C ARG A 122 8.46 -10.76 -8.82
N PRO A 123 7.29 -11.04 -8.19
CA PRO A 123 7.10 -10.89 -6.75
C PRO A 123 8.10 -11.70 -5.91
N TRP A 124 8.57 -12.84 -6.42
CA TRP A 124 9.56 -13.67 -5.74
C TRP A 124 10.92 -12.97 -5.57
N LEU A 125 11.33 -12.14 -6.53
CA LEU A 125 12.56 -11.34 -6.40
C LEU A 125 12.40 -10.28 -5.30
N ALA A 126 11.24 -9.64 -5.23
CA ALA A 126 10.95 -8.68 -4.17
C ALA A 126 10.96 -9.33 -2.79
N LEU A 127 10.43 -10.54 -2.65
CA LEU A 127 10.51 -11.31 -1.40
C LEU A 127 11.96 -11.67 -1.06
N TYR A 128 12.76 -12.12 -2.03
CA TYR A 128 14.18 -12.39 -1.83
C TYR A 128 14.93 -11.17 -1.33
N GLU A 129 14.73 -10.02 -1.97
CA GLU A 129 15.34 -8.75 -1.56
C GLU A 129 14.85 -8.32 -0.18
N SER A 130 13.57 -8.50 0.11
CA SER A 130 13.00 -8.21 1.42
C SER A 130 13.65 -9.05 2.53
N PHE A 131 13.82 -10.35 2.30
CA PHE A 131 14.53 -11.23 3.24
C PHE A 131 16.02 -10.88 3.37
N ARG A 132 16.66 -10.46 2.28
CA ARG A 132 18.06 -10.05 2.33
C ARG A 132 18.28 -8.80 3.19
N VAL A 133 17.39 -7.82 3.10
CA VAL A 133 17.56 -6.54 3.79
C VAL A 133 16.99 -6.52 5.21
N CYS A 134 16.19 -7.53 5.60
CA CYS A 134 15.64 -7.62 6.96
C CYS A 134 16.53 -8.47 7.89
N LYS A 135 16.42 -8.20 9.21
CA LYS A 135 17.06 -8.97 10.27
C LYS A 135 16.11 -9.97 10.93
N LYS A 136 14.86 -9.57 11.13
CA LYS A 136 13.90 -10.31 11.98
C LYS A 136 12.77 -10.94 11.16
N GLY A 137 12.23 -10.22 10.18
CA GLY A 137 11.14 -10.79 9.41
C GLY A 137 10.56 -9.87 8.34
N VAL A 138 9.84 -10.50 7.42
CA VAL A 138 9.07 -9.85 6.35
C VAL A 138 7.60 -10.05 6.64
N ILE A 139 6.83 -8.97 6.62
CA ILE A 139 5.38 -8.97 6.81
C ILE A 139 4.74 -8.64 5.45
N VAL A 140 3.87 -9.52 5.01
CA VAL A 140 3.11 -9.33 3.76
C VAL A 140 1.62 -9.29 4.10
N ILE A 141 0.96 -8.21 3.69
CA ILE A 141 -0.49 -8.04 3.83
C ILE A 141 -1.05 -7.88 2.41
N GLU A 142 -1.76 -8.90 1.94
CA GLU A 142 -2.32 -8.92 0.60
C GLU A 142 -3.83 -9.17 0.64
N PRO A 143 -4.59 -8.66 -0.35
CA PRO A 143 -6.01 -8.93 -0.43
C PRO A 143 -6.25 -10.43 -0.63
N ASN A 144 -7.14 -10.99 0.17
CA ASN A 144 -7.61 -12.36 0.00
C ASN A 144 -8.98 -12.36 -0.68
N ASP A 145 -9.10 -13.05 -1.80
CA ASP A 145 -10.42 -13.34 -2.39
C ASP A 145 -10.99 -14.61 -1.74
N PRO A 146 -11.97 -14.49 -0.84
CA PRO A 146 -12.52 -15.63 -0.11
C PRO A 146 -13.28 -16.61 -1.02
N PHE A 147 -13.53 -16.23 -2.27
CA PHE A 147 -14.25 -17.08 -3.21
C PHE A 147 -13.32 -17.67 -4.27
N PRO A 148 -13.09 -18.97 -4.29
CA PRO A 148 -12.29 -19.62 -5.32
C PRO A 148 -12.85 -19.34 -6.72
N TYR A 149 -11.96 -19.15 -7.66
CA TYR A 149 -12.31 -19.02 -9.07
C TYR A 149 -13.18 -20.22 -9.50
N GLY A 150 -14.36 -19.94 -10.04
CA GLY A 150 -15.27 -20.99 -10.55
C GLY A 150 -16.52 -21.27 -9.70
N ASN A 151 -16.71 -20.56 -8.58
CA ASN A 151 -17.96 -20.71 -7.84
C ASN A 151 -19.13 -20.10 -8.65
N LEU A 152 -20.08 -20.97 -9.04
CA LEU A 152 -21.26 -20.60 -9.85
C LEU A 152 -22.04 -19.43 -9.24
N PHE A 153 -22.15 -19.38 -7.91
CA PHE A 153 -22.81 -18.29 -7.19
C PHE A 153 -22.11 -16.94 -7.41
N ARG A 154 -20.77 -16.92 -7.47
CA ARG A 154 -20.00 -15.68 -7.77
C ARG A 154 -20.28 -15.20 -9.18
N ILE A 155 -20.28 -16.12 -10.16
CA ILE A 155 -20.58 -15.78 -11.56
C ILE A 155 -21.99 -15.23 -11.69
N LEU A 156 -22.96 -15.85 -11.03
CA LEU A 156 -24.35 -15.39 -10.99
C LEU A 156 -24.47 -14.03 -10.29
N PHE A 157 -23.78 -13.83 -9.16
CA PHE A 157 -23.79 -12.57 -8.42
C PHE A 157 -23.16 -11.42 -9.23
N ILE A 158 -22.03 -11.67 -9.91
CA ILE A 158 -21.39 -10.69 -10.79
C ILE A 158 -22.30 -10.34 -11.97
N LYS A 159 -22.93 -11.35 -12.61
CA LYS A 159 -23.91 -11.13 -13.68
C LYS A 159 -25.09 -10.31 -13.19
N PHE A 160 -25.65 -10.65 -12.03
CA PHE A 160 -26.76 -9.94 -11.42
C PHE A 160 -26.40 -8.49 -11.08
N LYS A 161 -25.23 -8.26 -10.47
CA LYS A 161 -24.71 -6.93 -10.19
C LYS A 161 -24.49 -6.08 -11.46
N ASN A 162 -24.03 -6.70 -12.54
CA ASN A 162 -23.82 -6.02 -13.81
C ASN A 162 -25.17 -5.68 -14.50
N ILE A 163 -26.19 -6.51 -14.36
CA ILE A 163 -27.56 -6.24 -14.82
C ILE A 163 -28.14 -5.06 -14.03
N PHE A 164 -28.01 -5.05 -12.71
CA PHE A 164 -28.46 -3.95 -11.84
C PHE A 164 -27.73 -2.63 -12.15
N LYS A 165 -26.42 -2.70 -12.43
CA LYS A 165 -25.63 -1.54 -12.86
C LYS A 165 -26.11 -0.95 -14.19
N ARG A 166 -26.62 -1.80 -15.08
CA ARG A 166 -27.17 -1.39 -16.40
C ARG A 166 -28.53 -0.72 -16.26
N PHE A 167 -29.33 -1.05 -15.25
CA PHE A 167 -30.61 -0.42 -14.93
C PHE A 167 -30.47 0.80 -14.01
N SER A 168 -29.44 0.88 -13.21
CA SER A 168 -29.10 2.02 -12.38
C SER A 168 -28.07 2.88 -13.09
N ASN A 169 -28.48 3.97 -13.72
CA ASN A 169 -27.58 4.99 -14.28
C ASN A 169 -26.81 5.79 -13.22
N LYS A 170 -26.77 5.28 -11.96
CA LYS A 170 -25.98 5.86 -10.87
C LYS A 170 -24.81 4.92 -10.60
N SER A 171 -23.60 5.41 -10.85
CA SER A 171 -22.37 4.79 -10.37
C SER A 171 -22.48 4.58 -8.85
N ILE A 172 -22.59 3.31 -8.43
CA ILE A 172 -22.65 2.93 -7.01
C ILE A 172 -21.30 3.16 -6.30
N TYR A 173 -20.28 3.55 -7.02
CA TYR A 173 -18.97 3.95 -6.51
C TYR A 173 -18.71 5.44 -6.78
N LYS A 174 -19.56 6.32 -6.26
CA LYS A 174 -19.10 7.62 -5.82
C LYS A 174 -18.46 7.40 -4.46
N TYR A 175 -17.15 7.34 -4.43
CA TYR A 175 -16.40 7.53 -3.21
C TYR A 175 -16.63 8.98 -2.78
N GLU A 176 -17.51 9.21 -1.82
CA GLU A 176 -17.53 10.41 -1.03
C GLU A 176 -16.46 10.34 0.03
#